data_f0c6c035f9f60c438307d8b07fdeccd1
#
_entry.id   f0c6c035f9f60c438307d8b07fdeccd1
#
_cell.length_a   1.000
_cell.length_b   1.000
_cell.length_c   1.000
_cell.angle_alpha   90.00
_cell.angle_beta   90.00
_cell.angle_gamma   90.00
#
_symmetry.space_group_name_H-M   'P 1'
#
loop_
_entity.id
_entity.type
_entity.pdbx_description
1 polymer ?
#
loop_
_entity_poly.entity_id
_entity_poly.type
_entity_poly.pdbx_seq_one_letter_code
_entity_poly.pdbx_strand_id
1 'polypeptide(L)'
;MQNYKTYIDESGNTGDNLTDKNQKYFVLAGVSVPISMEESLKIMIRDFFLSVKEKEETEIKATKWVKTAKKNAVLEKILQEMVAVGCDFSVVVIEKRYMVTSIIVDDFLDGAYNDIQDYTWCNNRDEKIKASQYFYEILDDEDLEFIAKSFTAPTLEGMRMALNKIICKTKDARYLTMLQGCHVEELYEDNLDLLKDTSKMSRGAVRSPNYVAFSALGTLVANHCKRKAYGTEMIFDSCLLCNDAYRYVVELFQGMKSNEIIEQFLGIFPWTNIINNFNVWNSKDMILLQTADIVATSILKTLEKVFNDVQINSYDQFVIDFIKNILTGGGFWYLFDTNNFKKLHNVLT
;
A
#
# COMPACT_ATOMS: atom_id res chain seq x y z
N MET A 1 13.13 -9.65 -24.88
CA MET A 1 12.74 -9.48 -23.47
C MET A 1 11.53 -10.35 -23.21
N GLN A 2 11.52 -11.08 -22.11
CA GLN A 2 10.32 -11.79 -21.67
C GLN A 2 9.34 -10.73 -21.15
N ASN A 3 8.13 -10.70 -21.67
CA ASN A 3 7.12 -9.74 -21.21
C ASN A 3 6.30 -10.35 -20.09
N TYR A 4 5.90 -9.52 -19.12
CA TYR A 4 5.06 -9.89 -18.00
C TYR A 4 3.76 -9.09 -18.02
N LYS A 5 2.74 -9.60 -17.36
CA LYS A 5 1.56 -8.84 -16.93
C LYS A 5 1.47 -8.85 -15.43
N THR A 6 1.27 -7.70 -14.83
CA THR A 6 1.12 -7.55 -13.37
C THR A 6 -0.34 -7.32 -13.04
N TYR A 7 -0.96 -8.29 -12.39
CA TYR A 7 -2.34 -8.24 -11.91
C TYR A 7 -2.36 -7.68 -10.52
N ILE A 8 -3.22 -6.69 -10.26
CA ILE A 8 -3.20 -5.91 -9.01
C ILE A 8 -4.60 -5.87 -8.41
N ASP A 9 -4.70 -6.15 -7.11
CA ASP A 9 -5.92 -6.04 -6.33
C ASP A 9 -5.63 -5.68 -4.88
N GLU A 10 -6.63 -5.18 -4.17
CA GLU A 10 -6.52 -4.75 -2.78
C GLU A 10 -7.38 -5.57 -1.82
N SER A 11 -7.02 -5.51 -0.53
CA SER A 11 -7.84 -5.99 0.57
C SER A 11 -7.78 -5.02 1.76
N GLY A 12 -8.92 -4.83 2.45
CA GLY A 12 -9.02 -3.91 3.57
C GLY A 12 -9.30 -2.46 3.17
N ASN A 13 -9.80 -2.23 1.96
CA ASN A 13 -10.17 -0.89 1.50
C ASN A 13 -11.45 -0.39 2.20
N THR A 14 -11.36 0.80 2.81
CA THR A 14 -12.48 1.50 3.46
C THR A 14 -12.69 2.91 2.88
N GLY A 15 -12.12 3.17 1.70
CA GLY A 15 -12.12 4.52 1.11
C GLY A 15 -11.41 5.52 2.02
N ASP A 16 -12.06 6.66 2.27
CA ASP A 16 -11.49 7.77 3.05
C ASP A 16 -11.53 7.55 4.58
N ASN A 17 -12.07 6.43 5.06
CA ASN A 17 -12.08 6.12 6.49
C ASN A 17 -10.75 5.51 6.95
N LEU A 18 -9.79 6.38 7.28
CA LEU A 18 -8.44 6.01 7.70
C LEU A 18 -8.36 5.50 9.14
N THR A 19 -9.44 5.62 9.92
CA THR A 19 -9.49 5.23 11.32
C THR A 19 -10.49 4.11 11.59
N ASP A 20 -10.90 3.35 10.56
CA ASP A 20 -11.82 2.23 10.70
C ASP A 20 -11.24 1.13 11.62
N LYS A 21 -11.89 0.96 12.78
CA LYS A 21 -11.48 -0.03 13.79
C LYS A 21 -11.65 -1.49 13.32
N ASN A 22 -12.53 -1.73 12.36
CA ASN A 22 -12.81 -3.07 11.83
C ASN A 22 -11.87 -3.45 10.67
N GLN A 23 -11.29 -2.46 10.01
CA GLN A 23 -10.36 -2.63 8.89
C GLN A 23 -9.14 -1.73 9.08
N LYS A 24 -8.32 -2.08 10.09
CA LYS A 24 -7.14 -1.31 10.48
C LYS A 24 -6.04 -1.31 9.41
N TYR A 25 -5.95 -2.38 8.65
CA TYR A 25 -4.89 -2.59 7.67
C TYR A 25 -5.43 -2.56 6.26
N PHE A 26 -4.59 -2.11 5.36
CA PHE A 26 -4.80 -2.13 3.92
C PHE A 26 -3.64 -2.89 3.28
N VAL A 27 -3.95 -3.81 2.37
CA VAL A 27 -2.95 -4.57 1.60
C VAL A 27 -3.23 -4.39 0.13
N LEU A 28 -2.22 -4.01 -0.63
CA LEU A 28 -2.23 -3.98 -2.08
C LEU A 28 -1.23 -5.01 -2.59
N ALA A 29 -1.67 -5.92 -3.45
CA ALA A 29 -0.83 -6.97 -4.01
C ALA A 29 -0.75 -6.88 -5.54
N GLY A 30 0.45 -7.06 -6.07
CA GLY A 30 0.73 -7.21 -7.49
C GLY A 30 1.34 -8.58 -7.77
N VAL A 31 0.78 -9.29 -8.72
CA VAL A 31 1.24 -10.61 -9.19
C VAL A 31 1.70 -10.47 -10.63
N SER A 32 3.01 -10.52 -10.86
CA SER A 32 3.61 -10.44 -12.19
C SER A 32 3.74 -11.83 -12.79
N VAL A 33 3.01 -12.09 -13.85
CA VAL A 33 2.91 -13.38 -14.54
C VAL A 33 3.66 -13.32 -15.85
N PRO A 34 4.59 -14.27 -16.15
CA PRO A 34 5.17 -14.36 -17.49
C PRO A 34 4.09 -14.61 -18.55
N ILE A 35 4.05 -13.84 -19.62
CA ILE A 35 3.01 -13.97 -20.68
C ILE A 35 2.99 -15.39 -21.25
N SER A 36 4.13 -16.04 -21.36
CA SER A 36 4.23 -17.44 -21.82
C SER A 36 3.50 -18.44 -20.93
N MET A 37 3.29 -18.11 -19.67
CA MET A 37 2.64 -18.98 -18.67
C MET A 37 1.16 -18.61 -18.42
N GLU A 38 0.69 -17.52 -19.00
CA GLU A 38 -0.63 -16.95 -18.72
C GLU A 38 -1.77 -17.97 -18.96
N GLU A 39 -1.79 -18.62 -20.12
CA GLU A 39 -2.86 -19.57 -20.45
C GLU A 39 -2.83 -20.86 -19.62
N SER A 40 -1.63 -21.39 -19.37
CA SER A 40 -1.50 -22.60 -18.51
C SER A 40 -1.94 -22.32 -17.08
N LEU A 41 -1.60 -21.15 -16.54
CA LEU A 41 -2.05 -20.72 -15.22
C LEU A 41 -3.56 -20.52 -15.15
N LYS A 42 -4.18 -19.89 -16.17
CA LYS A 42 -5.64 -19.74 -16.24
C LYS A 42 -6.37 -21.09 -16.17
N ILE A 43 -5.88 -22.07 -16.92
CA ILE A 43 -6.44 -23.43 -16.93
C ILE A 43 -6.29 -24.07 -15.55
N MET A 44 -5.09 -24.06 -15.01
CA MET A 44 -4.77 -24.66 -13.71
C MET A 44 -5.60 -24.04 -12.57
N ILE A 45 -5.68 -22.71 -12.47
CA ILE A 45 -6.46 -22.03 -11.42
C ILE A 45 -7.96 -22.33 -11.59
N ARG A 46 -8.46 -22.39 -12.83
CA ARG A 46 -9.85 -22.77 -13.11
C ARG A 46 -10.15 -24.19 -12.66
N ASP A 47 -9.25 -25.13 -12.90
CA ASP A 47 -9.42 -26.53 -12.48
C ASP A 47 -9.43 -26.64 -10.96
N PHE A 48 -8.54 -25.94 -10.26
CA PHE A 48 -8.55 -25.86 -8.80
C PHE A 48 -9.84 -25.21 -8.27
N PHE A 49 -10.30 -24.13 -8.88
CA PHE A 49 -11.57 -23.51 -8.52
C PHE A 49 -12.73 -24.50 -8.66
N LEU A 50 -12.85 -25.17 -9.80
CA LEU A 50 -13.92 -26.11 -10.08
C LEU A 50 -13.92 -27.33 -9.12
N SER A 51 -12.75 -27.72 -8.62
CA SER A 51 -12.60 -28.89 -7.71
C SER A 51 -13.20 -28.67 -6.32
N VAL A 52 -13.37 -27.40 -5.88
CA VAL A 52 -13.83 -27.08 -4.52
C VAL A 52 -14.93 -26.02 -4.45
N LYS A 53 -15.31 -25.41 -5.58
CA LYS A 53 -16.36 -24.40 -5.60
C LYS A 53 -17.70 -24.93 -5.13
N GLU A 54 -18.46 -24.08 -4.48
CA GLU A 54 -19.87 -24.32 -4.19
C GLU A 54 -20.74 -24.05 -5.43
N LYS A 55 -21.95 -24.60 -5.46
CA LYS A 55 -22.82 -24.55 -6.66
C LYS A 55 -23.06 -23.13 -7.19
N GLU A 56 -23.13 -22.17 -6.29
CA GLU A 56 -23.44 -20.77 -6.61
C GLU A 56 -22.21 -19.89 -6.80
N GLU A 57 -21.00 -20.40 -6.57
CA GLU A 57 -19.77 -19.63 -6.73
C GLU A 57 -19.40 -19.52 -8.21
N THR A 58 -19.24 -18.31 -8.70
CA THR A 58 -18.83 -17.98 -10.07
C THR A 58 -17.38 -17.46 -10.16
N GLU A 59 -16.80 -17.07 -9.02
CA GLU A 59 -15.46 -16.51 -8.89
C GLU A 59 -14.80 -16.92 -7.57
N ILE A 60 -13.48 -16.82 -7.49
CA ILE A 60 -12.75 -17.00 -6.23
C ILE A 60 -12.91 -15.71 -5.42
N LYS A 61 -13.61 -15.80 -4.28
CA LYS A 61 -13.67 -14.73 -3.27
C LYS A 61 -12.76 -15.11 -2.12
N ALA A 62 -11.53 -14.58 -2.11
CA ALA A 62 -10.52 -14.94 -1.13
C ALA A 62 -11.01 -14.73 0.31
N THR A 63 -11.76 -13.66 0.61
CA THR A 63 -12.35 -13.37 1.93
C THR A 63 -13.29 -14.47 2.45
N LYS A 64 -13.92 -15.25 1.57
CA LYS A 64 -14.73 -16.42 1.94
C LYS A 64 -13.87 -17.68 2.03
N TRP A 65 -12.91 -17.82 1.13
CA TRP A 65 -12.12 -19.04 0.97
C TRP A 65 -11.12 -19.24 2.10
N VAL A 66 -10.47 -18.20 2.60
CA VAL A 66 -9.52 -18.25 3.74
C VAL A 66 -10.14 -18.74 5.06
N LYS A 67 -11.46 -18.89 5.11
CA LYS A 67 -12.20 -19.36 6.31
C LYS A 67 -12.37 -20.88 6.38
N THR A 68 -12.06 -21.63 5.31
CA THR A 68 -12.34 -23.06 5.21
C THR A 68 -11.07 -23.85 4.91
N ALA A 69 -10.73 -24.85 5.72
CA ALA A 69 -9.51 -25.64 5.55
C ALA A 69 -9.38 -26.29 4.16
N LYS A 70 -10.49 -26.80 3.58
CA LYS A 70 -10.48 -27.38 2.24
C LYS A 70 -10.11 -26.34 1.17
N LYS A 71 -10.65 -25.12 1.26
CA LYS A 71 -10.36 -24.02 0.32
C LYS A 71 -8.96 -23.46 0.55
N ASN A 72 -8.48 -23.38 1.80
CA ASN A 72 -7.11 -22.98 2.13
C ASN A 72 -6.07 -23.88 1.44
N ALA A 73 -6.28 -25.20 1.44
CA ALA A 73 -5.36 -26.10 0.75
C ALA A 73 -5.31 -25.87 -0.77
N VAL A 74 -6.39 -25.36 -1.36
CA VAL A 74 -6.41 -24.98 -2.78
C VAL A 74 -5.71 -23.66 -3.01
N LEU A 75 -5.94 -22.65 -2.13
CA LEU A 75 -5.23 -21.37 -2.21
C LEU A 75 -3.72 -21.58 -2.08
N GLU A 76 -3.29 -22.43 -1.15
CA GLU A 76 -1.88 -22.80 -0.98
C GLU A 76 -1.30 -23.38 -2.27
N LYS A 77 -1.98 -24.35 -2.89
CA LYS A 77 -1.55 -24.94 -4.16
C LYS A 77 -1.46 -23.92 -5.29
N ILE A 78 -2.45 -23.03 -5.42
CA ILE A 78 -2.42 -21.95 -6.41
C ILE A 78 -1.14 -21.11 -6.24
N LEU A 79 -0.84 -20.67 -5.01
CA LEU A 79 0.33 -19.84 -4.74
C LEU A 79 1.64 -20.61 -4.98
N GLN A 80 1.72 -21.89 -4.60
CA GLN A 80 2.89 -22.74 -4.86
C GLN A 80 3.16 -22.92 -6.36
N GLU A 81 2.13 -23.21 -7.15
CA GLU A 81 2.26 -23.34 -8.60
C GLU A 81 2.67 -22.03 -9.27
N MET A 82 2.12 -20.89 -8.83
CA MET A 82 2.50 -19.59 -9.35
C MET A 82 3.98 -19.28 -9.08
N VAL A 83 4.48 -19.61 -7.89
CA VAL A 83 5.92 -19.51 -7.56
C VAL A 83 6.74 -20.45 -8.48
N ALA A 84 6.29 -21.68 -8.67
CA ALA A 84 7.00 -22.69 -9.46
C ALA A 84 7.15 -22.29 -10.95
N VAL A 85 6.17 -21.58 -11.52
CA VAL A 85 6.23 -21.11 -12.91
C VAL A 85 6.94 -19.76 -13.07
N GLY A 86 7.47 -19.19 -11.99
CA GLY A 86 8.28 -17.97 -12.02
C GLY A 86 7.48 -16.67 -11.98
N CYS A 87 6.28 -16.67 -11.39
CA CYS A 87 5.59 -15.43 -11.05
C CYS A 87 6.36 -14.66 -9.98
N ASP A 88 6.34 -13.32 -10.09
CA ASP A 88 6.87 -12.42 -9.07
C ASP A 88 5.73 -11.78 -8.28
N PHE A 89 5.99 -11.50 -7.01
CA PHE A 89 5.00 -10.92 -6.11
C PHE A 89 5.53 -9.61 -5.54
N SER A 90 4.68 -8.60 -5.58
CA SER A 90 4.91 -7.29 -4.96
C SER A 90 3.76 -6.99 -4.02
N VAL A 91 4.05 -6.67 -2.76
CA VAL A 91 3.05 -6.48 -1.73
C VAL A 91 3.36 -5.25 -0.91
N VAL A 92 2.33 -4.45 -0.69
CA VAL A 92 2.35 -3.27 0.17
C VAL A 92 1.34 -3.46 1.30
N VAL A 93 1.79 -3.26 2.53
CA VAL A 93 0.94 -3.33 3.73
C VAL A 93 0.97 -1.99 4.45
N ILE A 94 -0.21 -1.42 4.69
CA ILE A 94 -0.37 -0.15 5.40
C ILE A 94 -1.26 -0.35 6.63
N GLU A 95 -0.79 0.07 7.79
CA GLU A 95 -1.64 0.36 8.94
C GLU A 95 -2.18 1.78 8.79
N LYS A 96 -3.49 1.92 8.60
CA LYS A 96 -4.11 3.21 8.29
C LYS A 96 -3.89 4.26 9.36
N ARG A 97 -3.98 3.87 10.64
CA ARG A 97 -3.73 4.76 11.77
C ARG A 97 -2.30 5.29 11.77
N TYR A 98 -1.31 4.42 11.54
CA TYR A 98 0.10 4.81 11.46
C TYR A 98 0.37 5.68 10.21
N MET A 99 -0.34 5.44 9.11
CA MET A 99 -0.25 6.29 7.93
C MET A 99 -0.66 7.74 8.24
N VAL A 100 -1.71 7.97 9.04
CA VAL A 100 -2.10 9.33 9.44
C VAL A 100 -0.96 10.03 10.18
N THR A 101 -0.26 9.32 11.08
CA THR A 101 0.89 9.91 11.78
C THR A 101 2.09 10.17 10.87
N SER A 102 2.27 9.35 9.85
CA SER A 102 3.30 9.64 8.81
C SER A 102 2.96 10.88 8.00
N ILE A 103 1.69 11.10 7.68
CA ILE A 103 1.23 12.34 7.00
C ILE A 103 1.49 13.57 7.90
N ILE A 104 1.25 13.48 9.21
CA ILE A 104 1.58 14.56 10.16
C ILE A 104 3.07 14.94 10.04
N VAL A 105 3.94 13.93 9.99
CA VAL A 105 5.40 14.14 9.89
C VAL A 105 5.80 14.69 8.53
N ASP A 106 5.24 14.15 7.46
CA ASP A 106 5.57 14.55 6.10
C ASP A 106 5.03 15.94 5.74
N ASP A 107 3.96 16.41 6.38
CA ASP A 107 3.35 17.69 6.09
C ASP A 107 3.72 18.77 7.14
N PHE A 108 3.38 18.57 8.42
CA PHE A 108 3.60 19.62 9.44
C PHE A 108 5.06 19.75 9.90
N LEU A 109 5.89 18.73 9.68
CA LEU A 109 7.32 18.77 10.00
C LEU A 109 8.21 18.85 8.75
N ASP A 110 7.64 19.05 7.55
CA ASP A 110 8.43 19.22 6.34
C ASP A 110 9.19 20.57 6.37
N GLY A 111 10.47 20.55 6.00
CA GLY A 111 11.29 21.73 5.90
C GLY A 111 10.85 22.72 4.81
N ALA A 112 10.02 22.29 3.86
CA ALA A 112 9.41 23.17 2.87
C ALA A 112 8.43 24.17 3.50
N TYR A 113 7.80 23.78 4.63
CA TYR A 113 6.78 24.57 5.33
C TYR A 113 7.22 24.97 6.75
N ASN A 114 8.52 24.92 7.05
CA ASN A 114 8.98 25.10 8.42
C ASN A 114 10.37 25.73 8.49
N ASP A 115 10.45 26.97 8.98
CA ASP A 115 11.71 27.72 9.09
C ASP A 115 12.76 27.11 10.03
N ILE A 116 12.34 26.22 10.93
CA ILE A 116 13.19 25.65 11.97
C ILE A 116 13.90 24.39 11.51
N GLN A 117 13.47 23.82 10.38
CA GLN A 117 13.96 22.53 9.89
C GLN A 117 15.26 22.65 9.11
N ASP A 118 16.19 21.80 9.47
CA ASP A 118 17.30 21.44 8.60
C ASP A 118 16.78 20.47 7.50
N TYR A 119 17.01 20.79 6.23
CA TYR A 119 16.67 19.93 5.09
C TYR A 119 17.21 18.50 5.23
N THR A 120 18.29 18.30 6.00
CA THR A 120 18.84 16.97 6.29
C THR A 120 17.88 16.10 7.10
N TRP A 121 17.02 16.71 7.94
CA TRP A 121 16.05 15.97 8.73
C TRP A 121 14.92 15.39 7.85
N CYS A 122 14.42 16.17 6.89
CA CYS A 122 13.33 15.76 6.00
C CYS A 122 13.68 14.51 5.19
N ASN A 123 14.97 14.30 4.93
CA ASN A 123 15.49 13.12 4.21
C ASN A 123 15.94 11.99 5.14
N ASN A 124 15.88 12.20 6.46
CA ASN A 124 16.28 11.17 7.43
C ASN A 124 15.11 10.25 7.76
N ARG A 125 15.07 9.11 7.10
CA ARG A 125 14.03 8.10 7.28
C ARG A 125 13.87 7.65 8.74
N ASP A 126 14.97 7.46 9.47
CA ASP A 126 14.92 6.99 10.85
C ASP A 126 14.31 8.03 11.79
N GLU A 127 14.59 9.32 11.55
CA GLU A 127 13.99 10.41 12.31
C GLU A 127 12.49 10.55 12.01
N LYS A 128 12.07 10.40 10.75
CA LYS A 128 10.65 10.37 10.36
C LYS A 128 9.91 9.21 11.02
N ILE A 129 10.49 8.02 11.04
CA ILE A 129 9.91 6.85 11.72
C ILE A 129 9.75 7.11 13.22
N LYS A 130 10.76 7.68 13.89
CA LYS A 130 10.70 8.03 15.32
C LYS A 130 9.59 9.06 15.60
N ALA A 131 9.49 10.09 14.76
CA ALA A 131 8.45 11.11 14.90
C ALA A 131 7.05 10.53 14.67
N SER A 132 6.86 9.72 13.62
CA SER A 132 5.58 9.05 13.35
C SER A 132 5.17 8.14 14.50
N GLN A 133 6.12 7.38 15.08
CA GLN A 133 5.88 6.55 16.26
C GLN A 133 5.50 7.37 17.48
N TYR A 134 6.16 8.49 17.71
CA TYR A 134 5.82 9.40 18.81
C TYR A 134 4.36 9.91 18.69
N PHE A 135 3.97 10.39 17.51
CA PHE A 135 2.59 10.86 17.30
C PHE A 135 1.58 9.71 17.35
N TYR A 136 1.93 8.51 16.93
CA TYR A 136 1.10 7.32 17.06
C TYR A 136 0.77 6.98 18.52
N GLU A 137 1.72 7.23 19.44
CA GLU A 137 1.56 6.95 20.87
C GLU A 137 0.78 8.03 21.62
N ILE A 138 0.91 9.31 21.23
CA ILE A 138 0.29 10.43 21.98
C ILE A 138 -1.09 10.82 21.48
N LEU A 139 -1.43 10.52 20.22
CA LEU A 139 -2.72 10.87 19.63
C LEU A 139 -3.69 9.69 19.75
N ASP A 140 -4.91 9.96 20.21
CA ASP A 140 -5.98 8.96 20.25
C ASP A 140 -6.73 8.85 18.92
N ASP A 141 -7.67 7.91 18.83
CA ASP A 141 -8.41 7.65 17.58
C ASP A 141 -9.25 8.86 17.15
N GLU A 142 -9.79 9.64 18.10
CA GLU A 142 -10.62 10.84 17.79
C GLU A 142 -9.73 11.97 17.23
N ASP A 143 -8.53 12.13 17.79
CA ASP A 143 -7.54 13.07 17.29
C ASP A 143 -7.14 12.71 15.86
N LEU A 144 -6.80 11.44 15.61
CA LEU A 144 -6.36 10.97 14.30
C LEU A 144 -7.50 11.03 13.27
N GLU A 145 -8.74 10.75 13.65
CA GLU A 145 -9.89 10.91 12.76
C GLU A 145 -10.07 12.38 12.34
N PHE A 146 -9.98 13.30 13.29
CA PHE A 146 -10.07 14.72 13.00
C PHE A 146 -8.95 15.19 12.07
N ILE A 147 -7.70 14.78 12.37
CA ILE A 147 -6.52 15.13 11.57
C ILE A 147 -6.64 14.53 10.17
N ALA A 148 -7.01 13.25 10.04
CA ALA A 148 -7.21 12.62 8.75
C ALA A 148 -8.24 13.37 7.88
N LYS A 149 -9.35 13.79 8.47
CA LYS A 149 -10.38 14.61 7.77
C LYS A 149 -9.83 15.95 7.30
N SER A 150 -8.94 16.59 8.07
CA SER A 150 -8.34 17.86 7.69
C SER A 150 -7.43 17.75 6.46
N PHE A 151 -6.88 16.56 6.18
CA PHE A 151 -6.07 16.30 4.99
C PHE A 151 -6.89 15.79 3.79
N THR A 152 -7.92 14.99 4.04
CA THR A 152 -8.75 14.44 2.95
C THR A 152 -9.78 15.43 2.41
N ALA A 153 -10.20 16.40 3.22
CA ALA A 153 -11.09 17.49 2.85
C ALA A 153 -10.57 18.82 3.43
N PRO A 154 -9.42 19.33 2.94
CA PRO A 154 -8.70 20.42 3.57
C PRO A 154 -9.50 21.73 3.53
N THR A 155 -9.51 22.39 4.70
CA THR A 155 -9.84 23.80 4.87
C THR A 155 -8.74 24.43 5.71
N LEU A 156 -8.41 25.70 5.47
CA LEU A 156 -7.36 26.36 6.24
C LEU A 156 -7.64 26.30 7.75
N GLU A 157 -8.89 26.53 8.15
CA GLU A 157 -9.29 26.45 9.56
C GLU A 157 -9.15 25.00 10.09
N GLY A 158 -9.55 23.99 9.33
CA GLY A 158 -9.42 22.59 9.71
C GLY A 158 -7.95 22.20 9.92
N MET A 159 -7.05 22.63 9.03
CA MET A 159 -5.60 22.35 9.15
C MET A 159 -4.98 23.10 10.35
N ARG A 160 -5.37 24.37 10.60
CA ARG A 160 -4.95 25.09 11.80
C ARG A 160 -5.41 24.41 13.09
N MET A 161 -6.66 23.94 13.11
CA MET A 161 -7.19 23.20 14.26
C MET A 161 -6.47 21.85 14.46
N ALA A 162 -6.15 21.13 13.37
CA ALA A 162 -5.40 19.89 13.43
C ALA A 162 -3.99 20.14 14.01
N LEU A 163 -3.27 21.15 13.49
CA LEU A 163 -1.94 21.53 14.00
C LEU A 163 -2.01 21.90 15.50
N ASN A 164 -2.96 22.75 15.89
CA ASN A 164 -3.14 23.14 17.29
C ASN A 164 -3.44 21.95 18.21
N LYS A 165 -4.25 21.00 17.74
CA LYS A 165 -4.56 19.77 18.48
C LYS A 165 -3.31 18.93 18.72
N ILE A 166 -2.45 18.79 17.70
CA ILE A 166 -1.18 18.07 17.82
C ILE A 166 -0.23 18.81 18.78
N ILE A 167 -0.10 20.14 18.66
CA ILE A 167 0.71 20.98 19.56
C ILE A 167 0.28 20.77 21.02
N CYS A 168 -1.02 20.80 21.32
CA CYS A 168 -1.54 20.64 22.67
C CYS A 168 -1.21 19.26 23.31
N LYS A 169 -1.07 18.22 22.49
CA LYS A 169 -0.74 16.85 22.95
C LYS A 169 0.77 16.61 22.99
N THR A 170 1.56 17.40 22.28
CA THR A 170 3.01 17.22 22.15
C THR A 170 3.74 17.71 23.40
N LYS A 171 4.49 16.79 24.03
CA LYS A 171 5.31 17.08 25.22
C LYS A 171 6.81 17.13 24.91
N ASP A 172 7.24 16.50 23.84
CA ASP A 172 8.62 16.53 23.39
C ASP A 172 8.95 17.94 22.85
N ALA A 173 9.94 18.60 23.48
CA ALA A 173 10.31 19.98 23.16
C ALA A 173 10.79 20.15 21.71
N ARG A 174 11.45 19.14 21.15
CA ARG A 174 11.94 19.17 19.77
C ARG A 174 10.76 19.21 18.80
N TYR A 175 9.82 18.23 18.91
CA TYR A 175 8.66 18.18 18.04
C TYR A 175 7.72 19.39 18.25
N LEU A 176 7.60 19.85 19.49
CA LEU A 176 6.82 21.06 19.77
C LEU A 176 7.37 22.29 19.05
N THR A 177 8.68 22.49 19.10
CA THR A 177 9.35 23.61 18.41
C THR A 177 9.13 23.50 16.88
N MET A 178 9.24 22.31 16.32
CA MET A 178 9.01 22.06 14.89
C MET A 178 7.58 22.39 14.49
N LEU A 179 6.58 21.90 15.23
CA LEU A 179 5.16 22.16 14.96
C LEU A 179 4.82 23.66 15.06
N GLN A 180 5.40 24.37 16.02
CA GLN A 180 5.20 25.83 16.18
C GLN A 180 5.81 26.64 15.05
N GLY A 181 6.81 26.12 14.35
CA GLY A 181 7.43 26.73 13.17
C GLY A 181 6.73 26.41 11.86
N CYS A 182 5.62 25.69 11.87
CA CYS A 182 4.93 25.27 10.65
C CYS A 182 4.11 26.41 10.03
N HIS A 183 4.37 26.71 8.76
CA HIS A 183 3.62 27.65 7.92
C HIS A 183 2.38 26.97 7.32
N VAL A 184 1.35 26.78 8.15
CA VAL A 184 0.16 26.01 7.78
C VAL A 184 -0.62 26.62 6.59
N GLU A 185 -0.49 27.91 6.35
CA GLU A 185 -1.08 28.63 5.22
C GLU A 185 -0.49 28.13 3.89
N GLU A 186 0.85 28.08 3.81
CA GLU A 186 1.59 27.60 2.63
C GLU A 186 1.30 26.12 2.37
N LEU A 187 1.36 25.31 3.42
CA LEU A 187 0.98 23.89 3.36
C LEU A 187 -0.45 23.71 2.84
N TYR A 188 -1.40 24.55 3.27
CA TYR A 188 -2.78 24.51 2.80
C TYR A 188 -2.91 24.86 1.32
N GLU A 189 -2.21 25.89 0.86
CA GLU A 189 -2.20 26.34 -0.55
C GLU A 189 -1.66 25.24 -1.46
N ASP A 190 -0.54 24.64 -1.11
CA ASP A 190 0.04 23.53 -1.87
C ASP A 190 -0.85 22.29 -1.90
N ASN A 191 -1.52 21.96 -0.78
CA ASN A 191 -2.52 20.88 -0.77
C ASN A 191 -3.72 21.19 -1.67
N LEU A 192 -4.15 22.47 -1.76
CA LEU A 192 -5.21 22.87 -2.68
C LEU A 192 -4.78 22.78 -4.14
N ASP A 193 -3.54 23.14 -4.46
CA ASP A 193 -3.03 23.06 -5.81
C ASP A 193 -2.88 21.60 -6.27
N LEU A 194 -2.39 20.76 -5.41
CA LEU A 194 -2.38 19.30 -5.64
C LEU A 194 -3.79 18.76 -5.90
N LEU A 195 -4.79 19.22 -5.16
CA LEU A 195 -6.21 18.84 -5.37
C LEU A 195 -6.80 19.41 -6.66
N LYS A 196 -6.34 20.59 -7.11
CA LYS A 196 -6.77 21.18 -8.40
C LYS A 196 -6.17 20.42 -9.59
N ASP A 197 -4.90 20.08 -9.53
CA ASP A 197 -4.23 19.28 -10.56
C ASP A 197 -4.84 17.87 -10.67
N THR A 198 -5.34 17.36 -9.55
CA THR A 198 -6.08 16.10 -9.49
C THR A 198 -7.60 16.27 -9.60
N SER A 199 -8.07 17.33 -10.24
CA SER A 199 -9.50 17.72 -10.30
C SER A 199 -10.45 16.65 -10.85
N LYS A 200 -9.93 15.64 -11.54
CA LYS A 200 -10.66 14.44 -11.98
C LYS A 200 -10.75 13.34 -10.93
N MET A 201 -10.03 13.46 -9.82
CA MET A 201 -10.04 12.49 -8.74
C MET A 201 -11.09 12.86 -7.68
N SER A 202 -11.60 11.87 -6.95
CA SER A 202 -12.35 12.12 -5.72
C SER A 202 -11.46 12.88 -4.74
N ARG A 203 -12.01 13.93 -4.11
CA ARG A 203 -11.29 14.68 -3.06
C ARG A 203 -10.78 13.70 -2.01
N GLY A 204 -9.53 13.80 -1.64
CA GLY A 204 -8.89 12.90 -0.67
C GLY A 204 -8.21 11.67 -1.25
N ALA A 205 -8.36 11.36 -2.53
CA ALA A 205 -7.72 10.19 -3.14
C ALA A 205 -6.19 10.21 -3.01
N VAL A 206 -5.55 11.39 -3.09
CA VAL A 206 -4.09 11.56 -2.97
C VAL A 206 -3.57 11.24 -1.57
N ARG A 207 -4.39 11.43 -0.54
CA ARG A 207 -4.05 11.09 0.87
C ARG A 207 -4.67 9.77 1.30
N SER A 208 -5.23 9.00 0.38
CA SER A 208 -5.78 7.68 0.67
C SER A 208 -4.68 6.61 0.76
N PRO A 209 -4.91 5.52 1.50
CA PRO A 209 -4.01 4.37 1.51
C PRO A 209 -3.76 3.82 0.10
N ASN A 210 -4.75 3.92 -0.76
CA ASN A 210 -4.68 3.47 -2.15
C ASN A 210 -3.57 4.18 -2.93
N TYR A 211 -3.48 5.52 -2.84
CA TYR A 211 -2.45 6.29 -3.55
C TYR A 211 -1.05 5.93 -3.06
N VAL A 212 -0.83 5.94 -1.74
CA VAL A 212 0.46 5.61 -1.14
C VAL A 212 0.87 4.18 -1.47
N ALA A 213 -0.06 3.23 -1.32
CA ALA A 213 0.19 1.83 -1.62
C ALA A 213 0.49 1.60 -3.10
N PHE A 214 -0.25 2.24 -4.00
CA PHE A 214 -0.05 2.05 -5.44
C PHE A 214 1.28 2.63 -5.91
N SER A 215 1.70 3.79 -5.39
CA SER A 215 3.01 4.37 -5.68
C SER A 215 4.15 3.46 -5.20
N ALA A 216 4.03 2.92 -3.98
CA ALA A 216 4.99 1.97 -3.44
C ALA A 216 4.99 0.65 -4.23
N LEU A 217 3.81 0.09 -4.56
CA LEU A 217 3.70 -1.15 -5.35
C LEU A 217 4.33 -0.99 -6.73
N GLY A 218 4.02 0.09 -7.43
CA GLY A 218 4.59 0.36 -8.74
C GLY A 218 6.12 0.46 -8.71
N THR A 219 6.68 1.05 -7.65
CA THR A 219 8.12 1.09 -7.42
C THR A 219 8.70 -0.31 -7.18
N LEU A 220 8.03 -1.17 -6.38
CA LEU A 220 8.46 -2.57 -6.19
C LEU A 220 8.43 -3.34 -7.51
N VAL A 221 7.35 -3.22 -8.29
CA VAL A 221 7.20 -3.85 -9.61
C VAL A 221 8.29 -3.35 -10.56
N ALA A 222 8.52 -2.04 -10.64
CA ALA A 222 9.57 -1.47 -11.49
C ALA A 222 10.98 -1.97 -11.11
N ASN A 223 11.26 -2.09 -9.82
CA ASN A 223 12.52 -2.66 -9.33
C ASN A 223 12.69 -4.14 -9.71
N HIS A 224 11.63 -4.95 -9.64
CA HIS A 224 11.64 -6.34 -10.11
C HIS A 224 11.90 -6.41 -11.61
N CYS A 225 11.18 -5.61 -12.39
CA CYS A 225 11.33 -5.53 -13.84
C CYS A 225 12.76 -5.16 -14.23
N LYS A 226 13.36 -4.15 -13.57
CA LYS A 226 14.73 -3.72 -13.84
C LYS A 226 15.75 -4.83 -13.54
N ARG A 227 15.66 -5.47 -12.37
CA ARG A 227 16.58 -6.54 -11.97
C ARG A 227 16.56 -7.73 -12.93
N LYS A 228 15.40 -8.06 -13.48
CA LYS A 228 15.20 -9.19 -14.38
C LYS A 228 15.15 -8.81 -15.86
N ALA A 229 15.36 -7.54 -16.20
CA ALA A 229 15.36 -6.99 -17.55
C ALA A 229 14.10 -7.31 -18.36
N TYR A 230 12.91 -7.16 -17.75
CA TYR A 230 11.62 -7.27 -18.44
C TYR A 230 10.78 -6.00 -18.30
N GLY A 231 9.77 -5.85 -19.15
CA GLY A 231 8.71 -4.85 -19.01
C GLY A 231 7.39 -5.49 -18.64
N THR A 232 6.48 -4.72 -18.07
CA THR A 232 5.16 -5.21 -17.66
C THR A 232 4.04 -4.28 -18.09
N GLU A 233 2.87 -4.86 -18.32
CA GLU A 233 1.58 -4.20 -18.36
C GLU A 233 0.91 -4.38 -16.99
N MET A 234 0.42 -3.29 -16.39
CA MET A 234 -0.34 -3.36 -15.14
C MET A 234 -1.83 -3.49 -15.43
N ILE A 235 -2.47 -4.44 -14.77
CA ILE A 235 -3.90 -4.73 -14.87
C ILE A 235 -4.49 -4.68 -13.47
N PHE A 236 -5.41 -3.75 -13.23
CA PHE A 236 -6.01 -3.49 -11.93
C PHE A 236 -7.49 -3.91 -11.90
N ASP A 237 -7.97 -4.43 -10.75
CA ASP A 237 -9.40 -4.67 -10.58
C ASP A 237 -10.17 -3.36 -10.51
N SER A 238 -11.32 -3.32 -11.17
CA SER A 238 -12.11 -2.08 -11.31
C SER A 238 -12.63 -1.60 -9.96
N CYS A 239 -12.04 -0.52 -9.46
CA CYS A 239 -12.50 0.22 -8.30
C CYS A 239 -12.97 1.60 -8.75
N LEU A 240 -14.28 1.88 -8.69
CA LEU A 240 -14.86 3.15 -9.16
C LEU A 240 -14.25 4.39 -8.48
N LEU A 241 -13.78 4.24 -7.23
CA LEU A 241 -13.23 5.35 -6.45
C LEU A 241 -11.73 5.58 -6.68
N CYS A 242 -11.00 4.57 -7.15
CA CYS A 242 -9.53 4.59 -7.20
C CYS A 242 -8.95 4.68 -8.60
N ASN A 243 -9.73 4.36 -9.64
CA ASN A 243 -9.24 4.25 -11.01
C ASN A 243 -8.53 5.52 -11.50
N ASP A 244 -9.08 6.70 -11.21
CA ASP A 244 -8.50 7.98 -11.65
C ASP A 244 -7.22 8.30 -10.88
N ALA A 245 -7.18 7.98 -9.57
CA ALA A 245 -5.98 8.14 -8.74
C ALA A 245 -4.83 7.28 -9.27
N TYR A 246 -5.09 6.02 -9.61
CA TYR A 246 -4.07 5.12 -10.14
C TYR A 246 -3.57 5.54 -11.53
N ARG A 247 -4.46 6.00 -12.41
CA ARG A 247 -4.07 6.56 -13.72
C ARG A 247 -3.15 7.75 -13.55
N TYR A 248 -3.51 8.68 -12.67
CA TYR A 248 -2.66 9.84 -12.37
C TYR A 248 -1.28 9.44 -11.88
N VAL A 249 -1.18 8.48 -10.94
CA VAL A 249 0.10 7.95 -10.47
C VAL A 249 0.92 7.37 -11.63
N VAL A 250 0.30 6.58 -12.51
CA VAL A 250 1.00 5.99 -13.66
C VAL A 250 1.51 7.09 -14.61
N GLU A 251 0.68 8.07 -14.94
CA GLU A 251 1.06 9.20 -15.80
C GLU A 251 2.20 10.02 -15.19
N LEU A 252 2.12 10.31 -13.89
CA LEU A 252 3.16 11.03 -13.17
C LEU A 252 4.50 10.30 -13.24
N PHE A 253 4.53 9.02 -12.88
CA PHE A 253 5.79 8.25 -12.82
C PHE A 253 6.32 7.87 -14.21
N GLN A 254 5.46 7.72 -15.21
CA GLN A 254 5.89 7.54 -16.61
C GLN A 254 6.48 8.82 -17.22
N GLY A 255 5.99 9.99 -16.80
CA GLY A 255 6.49 11.30 -17.23
C GLY A 255 7.83 11.69 -16.59
N MET A 256 8.20 11.07 -15.47
CA MET A 256 9.47 11.34 -14.80
C MET A 256 10.64 10.87 -15.65
N LYS A 257 11.53 11.80 -16.01
CA LYS A 257 12.83 11.45 -16.61
C LYS A 257 13.73 10.88 -15.52
N SER A 258 14.50 9.84 -15.85
CA SER A 258 15.49 9.32 -14.92
C SER A 258 16.49 10.43 -14.58
N ASN A 259 16.48 10.84 -13.33
CA ASN A 259 17.42 11.79 -12.77
C ASN A 259 18.07 11.06 -11.60
N GLU A 260 19.37 10.83 -11.67
CA GLU A 260 20.12 10.12 -10.61
C GLU A 260 19.90 10.75 -9.23
N ILE A 261 19.66 12.09 -9.18
CA ILE A 261 19.34 12.79 -7.95
C ILE A 261 17.99 12.34 -7.37
N ILE A 262 16.96 12.16 -8.21
CA ILE A 262 15.63 11.69 -7.78
C ILE A 262 15.72 10.24 -7.30
N GLU A 263 16.43 9.39 -8.03
CA GLU A 263 16.65 7.99 -7.62
C GLU A 263 17.37 7.89 -6.28
N GLN A 264 18.38 8.75 -6.06
CA GLN A 264 19.24 8.70 -4.89
C GLN A 264 18.60 9.30 -3.63
N PHE A 265 17.82 10.37 -3.75
CA PHE A 265 17.23 11.09 -2.62
C PHE A 265 15.81 10.64 -2.26
N LEU A 266 14.98 10.32 -3.24
CA LEU A 266 13.57 9.98 -2.99
C LEU A 266 13.29 8.48 -3.04
N GLY A 267 14.24 7.64 -3.48
CA GLY A 267 14.00 6.22 -3.71
C GLY A 267 12.93 5.94 -4.76
N ILE A 268 12.53 6.96 -5.51
CA ILE A 268 11.50 6.88 -6.55
C ILE A 268 12.17 6.41 -7.84
N PHE A 269 11.65 5.34 -8.38
CA PHE A 269 12.14 4.76 -9.61
C PHE A 269 11.26 5.23 -10.77
N PRO A 270 11.80 5.81 -11.85
CA PRO A 270 10.99 6.13 -13.03
C PRO A 270 10.46 4.83 -13.65
N TRP A 271 9.16 4.79 -13.89
CA TRP A 271 8.50 3.63 -14.50
C TRP A 271 8.60 3.64 -16.03
N THR A 272 9.26 4.65 -16.60
CA THR A 272 9.44 4.85 -18.03
C THR A 272 10.11 3.63 -18.67
N ASN A 273 9.52 3.10 -19.74
CA ASN A 273 9.96 1.90 -20.46
C ASN A 273 9.93 0.58 -19.65
N ILE A 274 9.43 0.60 -18.43
CA ILE A 274 9.29 -0.57 -17.55
C ILE A 274 7.83 -0.95 -17.43
N ILE A 275 6.98 0.00 -17.03
CA ILE A 275 5.53 -0.16 -17.02
C ILE A 275 5.02 0.40 -18.34
N ASN A 276 4.67 -0.50 -19.28
CA ASN A 276 4.33 -0.14 -20.64
C ASN A 276 2.89 0.35 -20.80
N ASN A 277 1.99 -0.18 -19.98
CA ASN A 277 0.57 0.13 -20.04
C ASN A 277 -0.12 -0.09 -18.70
N PHE A 278 -1.26 0.58 -18.48
CA PHE A 278 -2.13 0.43 -17.33
C PHE A 278 -3.57 0.25 -17.79
N ASN A 279 -4.19 -0.86 -17.41
CA ASN A 279 -5.55 -1.20 -17.76
C ASN A 279 -6.38 -1.53 -16.51
N VAL A 280 -7.66 -1.20 -16.57
CA VAL A 280 -8.65 -1.53 -15.54
C VAL A 280 -9.61 -2.56 -16.08
N TRP A 281 -9.75 -3.68 -15.40
CA TRP A 281 -10.62 -4.79 -15.77
C TRP A 281 -11.49 -5.22 -14.60
N ASN A 282 -12.53 -6.03 -14.88
CA ASN A 282 -13.34 -6.63 -13.83
C ASN A 282 -12.80 -8.03 -13.50
N SER A 283 -12.51 -8.29 -12.22
CA SER A 283 -11.97 -9.57 -11.75
C SER A 283 -12.87 -10.77 -12.06
N LYS A 284 -14.20 -10.57 -12.23
CA LYS A 284 -15.12 -11.63 -12.64
C LYS A 284 -14.79 -12.22 -14.00
N ASP A 285 -14.26 -11.39 -14.89
CA ASP A 285 -13.94 -11.80 -16.26
C ASP A 285 -12.50 -12.28 -16.43
N MET A 286 -11.67 -12.13 -15.37
CA MET A 286 -10.23 -12.37 -15.44
C MET A 286 -9.72 -13.13 -14.20
N ILE A 287 -9.62 -14.48 -14.32
CA ILE A 287 -9.22 -15.34 -13.21
C ILE A 287 -7.82 -15.04 -12.64
N LEU A 288 -6.89 -14.53 -13.43
CA LEU A 288 -5.57 -14.13 -12.96
C LEU A 288 -5.63 -12.87 -12.08
N LEU A 289 -6.61 -12.00 -12.28
CA LEU A 289 -6.81 -10.85 -11.40
C LEU A 289 -7.29 -11.29 -10.02
N GLN A 290 -8.10 -12.38 -9.94
CA GLN A 290 -8.49 -12.99 -8.67
C GLN A 290 -7.30 -13.55 -7.88
N THR A 291 -6.16 -13.82 -8.51
CA THR A 291 -4.96 -14.25 -7.77
C THR A 291 -4.34 -13.12 -6.96
N ALA A 292 -4.47 -11.89 -7.39
CA ALA A 292 -4.03 -10.72 -6.60
C ALA A 292 -4.93 -10.54 -5.35
N ASP A 293 -6.27 -10.72 -5.46
CA ASP A 293 -7.18 -10.80 -4.29
C ASP A 293 -6.77 -11.92 -3.34
N ILE A 294 -6.41 -13.11 -3.87
CA ILE A 294 -5.92 -14.22 -3.03
C ILE A 294 -4.69 -13.79 -2.23
N VAL A 295 -3.70 -13.20 -2.87
CA VAL A 295 -2.47 -12.74 -2.21
C VAL A 295 -2.78 -11.66 -1.18
N ALA A 296 -3.48 -10.59 -1.58
CA ALA A 296 -3.81 -9.47 -0.70
C ALA A 296 -4.61 -9.92 0.53
N THR A 297 -5.67 -10.71 0.32
CA THR A 297 -6.54 -11.18 1.39
C THR A 297 -5.86 -12.18 2.31
N SER A 298 -5.08 -13.13 1.78
CA SER A 298 -4.35 -14.11 2.59
C SER A 298 -3.34 -13.42 3.51
N ILE A 299 -2.57 -12.48 2.97
CA ILE A 299 -1.60 -11.70 3.75
C ILE A 299 -2.33 -10.85 4.79
N LEU A 300 -3.37 -10.10 4.42
CA LEU A 300 -4.15 -9.30 5.36
C LEU A 300 -4.65 -10.13 6.53
N LYS A 301 -5.32 -11.26 6.26
CA LYS A 301 -5.92 -12.10 7.32
C LYS A 301 -4.90 -12.78 8.21
N THR A 302 -3.75 -13.16 7.67
CA THR A 302 -2.65 -13.71 8.46
C THR A 302 -2.00 -12.63 9.33
N LEU A 303 -1.72 -11.44 8.78
CA LEU A 303 -1.14 -10.34 9.55
C LEU A 303 -2.09 -9.82 10.63
N GLU A 304 -3.41 -9.76 10.38
CA GLU A 304 -4.40 -9.43 11.42
C GLU A 304 -4.30 -10.38 12.62
N LYS A 305 -4.07 -11.69 12.40
CA LYS A 305 -3.86 -12.65 13.49
C LYS A 305 -2.54 -12.42 14.22
N VAL A 306 -1.45 -12.25 13.48
CA VAL A 306 -0.11 -11.97 14.06
C VAL A 306 -0.13 -10.71 14.92
N PHE A 307 -0.70 -9.61 14.41
CA PHE A 307 -0.72 -8.34 15.11
C PHE A 307 -1.66 -8.32 16.32
N ASN A 308 -2.71 -9.13 16.33
CA ASN A 308 -3.63 -9.26 17.46
C ASN A 308 -3.31 -10.48 18.37
N ASP A 309 -2.15 -11.12 18.23
CA ASP A 309 -1.71 -12.28 19.01
C ASP A 309 -2.73 -13.44 18.97
N VAL A 310 -3.43 -13.62 17.85
CA VAL A 310 -4.37 -14.71 17.64
C VAL A 310 -3.62 -15.94 17.13
N GLN A 311 -4.05 -17.12 17.59
CA GLN A 311 -3.44 -18.37 17.17
C GLN A 311 -3.48 -18.54 15.63
N ILE A 312 -2.32 -18.80 15.05
CA ILE A 312 -2.11 -19.09 13.64
C ILE A 312 -2.32 -20.58 13.36
N ASN A 313 -2.85 -20.92 12.19
CA ASN A 313 -3.01 -22.29 11.71
C ASN A 313 -1.95 -22.63 10.65
N SER A 314 -2.00 -23.84 10.08
CA SER A 314 -1.05 -24.28 9.05
C SER A 314 -1.06 -23.42 7.79
N TYR A 315 -2.22 -22.93 7.37
CA TYR A 315 -2.32 -22.02 6.23
C TYR A 315 -1.71 -20.65 6.53
N ASP A 316 -1.96 -20.11 7.73
CA ASP A 316 -1.32 -18.86 8.15
C ASP A 316 0.21 -19.01 8.19
N GLN A 317 0.73 -20.17 8.65
CA GLN A 317 2.17 -20.44 8.62
C GLN A 317 2.71 -20.48 7.19
N PHE A 318 2.02 -21.13 6.28
CA PHE A 318 2.38 -21.10 4.86
C PHE A 318 2.43 -19.66 4.31
N VAL A 319 1.45 -18.82 4.66
CA VAL A 319 1.43 -17.41 4.23
C VAL A 319 2.58 -16.62 4.85
N ILE A 320 2.98 -16.89 6.08
CA ILE A 320 4.15 -16.28 6.72
C ILE A 320 5.43 -16.64 5.94
N ASP A 321 5.61 -17.91 5.60
CA ASP A 321 6.76 -18.37 4.81
C ASP A 321 6.74 -17.76 3.40
N PHE A 322 5.55 -17.58 2.83
CA PHE A 322 5.37 -16.89 1.56
C PHE A 322 5.75 -15.41 1.65
N ILE A 323 5.34 -14.69 2.72
CA ILE A 323 5.77 -13.30 2.99
C ILE A 323 7.30 -13.22 3.13
N LYS A 324 7.91 -14.18 3.84
CA LYS A 324 9.38 -14.25 3.99
C LYS A 324 10.08 -14.34 2.63
N ASN A 325 9.57 -15.15 1.72
CA ASN A 325 10.10 -15.27 0.36
C ASN A 325 9.95 -13.96 -0.44
N ILE A 326 8.78 -13.29 -0.36
CA ILE A 326 8.53 -12.00 -1.02
C ILE A 326 9.49 -10.93 -0.48
N LEU A 327 9.66 -10.87 0.84
CA LEU A 327 10.56 -9.92 1.52
C LEU A 327 12.02 -10.13 1.07
N THR A 328 12.49 -11.38 1.07
CA THR A 328 13.84 -11.74 0.63
C THR A 328 14.06 -11.38 -0.85
N GLY A 329 13.02 -11.52 -1.68
CA GLY A 329 13.01 -11.09 -3.07
C GLY A 329 12.93 -9.57 -3.27
N GLY A 330 12.75 -8.77 -2.20
CA GLY A 330 12.59 -7.32 -2.24
C GLY A 330 11.25 -6.87 -2.84
N GLY A 331 10.22 -7.71 -2.74
CA GLY A 331 8.86 -7.44 -3.20
C GLY A 331 7.90 -7.01 -2.08
N PHE A 332 8.39 -6.73 -0.89
CA PHE A 332 7.54 -6.39 0.25
C PHE A 332 7.87 -4.99 0.79
N TRP A 333 6.85 -4.15 0.92
CA TRP A 333 6.93 -2.84 1.54
C TRP A 333 5.84 -2.69 2.60
N TYR A 334 6.12 -1.97 3.69
CA TYR A 334 5.20 -1.81 4.78
C TYR A 334 5.27 -0.43 5.42
N LEU A 335 4.15 -0.02 6.00
CA LEU A 335 3.99 1.19 6.79
C LEU A 335 3.11 0.87 8.00
N PHE A 336 3.72 0.58 9.15
CA PHE A 336 3.03 0.31 10.41
C PHE A 336 3.94 0.57 11.61
N ASP A 337 3.35 0.65 12.79
CA ASP A 337 4.02 0.97 14.04
C ASP A 337 5.11 -0.02 14.44
N THR A 338 5.98 0.41 15.36
CA THR A 338 7.14 -0.37 15.82
C THR A 338 6.73 -1.70 16.50
N ASN A 339 5.57 -1.76 17.16
CA ASN A 339 5.12 -2.99 17.81
C ASN A 339 4.70 -4.04 16.78
N ASN A 340 3.89 -3.63 15.77
CA ASN A 340 3.52 -4.50 14.66
C ASN A 340 4.75 -4.93 13.85
N PHE A 341 5.72 -4.04 13.65
CA PHE A 341 7.01 -4.42 13.06
C PHE A 341 7.72 -5.53 13.84
N LYS A 342 7.84 -5.39 15.17
CA LYS A 342 8.47 -6.41 16.01
C LYS A 342 7.73 -7.74 15.95
N LYS A 343 6.38 -7.72 15.99
CA LYS A 343 5.57 -8.94 15.86
C LYS A 343 5.79 -9.65 14.53
N LEU A 344 5.80 -8.90 13.44
CA LEU A 344 6.09 -9.46 12.12
C LEU A 344 7.52 -10.02 12.07
N HIS A 345 8.49 -9.27 12.54
CA HIS A 345 9.90 -9.72 12.56
C HIS A 345 10.06 -11.05 13.30
N ASN A 346 9.43 -11.19 14.48
CA ASN A 346 9.51 -12.39 15.29
C ASN A 346 8.93 -13.65 14.61
N VAL A 347 7.95 -13.52 13.73
CA VAL A 347 7.40 -14.67 13.00
C VAL A 347 8.12 -14.95 11.69
N LEU A 348 8.91 -13.99 11.18
CA LEU A 348 9.72 -14.15 9.96
C LEU A 348 11.13 -14.68 10.23
N THR A 349 11.64 -14.51 11.44
CA THR A 349 12.96 -15.05 11.86
C THR A 349 12.85 -16.46 12.35
#